data_faa59fa97f5cae6464260403671f745a
#
_entry.id   faa59fa97f5cae6464260403671f745a
#
_cell.length_a   1.000
_cell.length_b   1.000
_cell.length_c   1.000
_cell.angle_alpha   90.00
_cell.angle_beta   90.00
_cell.angle_gamma   90.00
#
_symmetry.space_group_name_H-M   'P 1'
#
loop_
_entity.id
_entity.type
_entity.pdbx_description
1 polymer ?
#
loop_
_entity_poly.entity_id
_entity_poly.type
_entity_poly.pdbx_seq_one_letter_code
_entity_poly.pdbx_strand_id
1 'polypeptide(L)'
;MINQSLKNKKIIISAGASGIGLAITKVCLDRGATVFLSDINEKFINKLKKSNKSTKLHIFKCDASDEDQVKNLFKRIKKKTSKIDCAINNVGIAGPTATFEKISLRDWEKTLRTNVISHFLFTK
;
A
#
# COMPACT_ATOMS: atom_id res chain seq x y z
N MET A 1 25.49 -5.21 9.54
CA MET A 1 24.15 -4.72 9.12
C MET A 1 24.27 -3.26 8.70
N ILE A 2 23.84 -2.94 7.50
CA ILE A 2 23.82 -1.53 7.05
C ILE A 2 22.63 -0.87 7.77
N ASN A 3 22.93 -0.12 8.81
CA ASN A 3 21.91 0.63 9.57
C ASN A 3 21.63 1.95 8.84
N GLN A 4 21.00 1.86 7.66
CA GLN A 4 20.62 3.06 6.91
C GLN A 4 19.41 3.72 7.55
N SER A 5 19.59 4.96 8.01
CA SER A 5 18.52 5.81 8.50
C SER A 5 17.58 6.22 7.36
N LEU A 6 16.28 6.12 7.59
CA LEU A 6 15.23 6.65 6.71
C LEU A 6 14.67 8.00 7.23
N LYS A 7 15.42 8.65 8.11
CA LYS A 7 15.02 9.95 8.66
C LYS A 7 14.72 10.96 7.54
N ASN A 8 13.58 11.63 7.66
CA ASN A 8 13.05 12.59 6.68
C ASN A 8 12.61 11.99 5.33
N LYS A 9 12.71 10.68 5.13
CA LYS A 9 12.16 10.03 3.94
C LYS A 9 10.64 9.88 4.07
N LYS A 10 9.94 10.07 2.95
CA LYS A 10 8.50 9.92 2.80
C LYS A 10 8.22 8.74 1.90
N ILE A 11 7.58 7.72 2.46
CA ILE A 11 7.38 6.42 1.82
C ILE A 11 5.89 6.15 1.71
N ILE A 12 5.40 5.81 0.53
CA ILE A 12 4.04 5.30 0.35
C ILE A 12 4.07 3.78 0.20
N ILE A 13 3.12 3.10 0.86
CA ILE A 13 3.01 1.63 0.84
C ILE A 13 1.57 1.23 0.53
N SER A 14 1.36 0.47 -0.53
CA SER A 14 0.07 -0.14 -0.84
C SER A 14 -0.12 -1.47 -0.10
N ALA A 15 -1.35 -1.78 0.35
CA ALA A 15 -1.69 -2.95 1.18
C ALA A 15 -0.79 -3.07 2.42
N GLY A 16 -0.60 -1.96 3.13
CA GLY A 16 0.38 -1.82 4.21
C GLY A 16 -0.14 -2.15 5.61
N ALA A 17 -1.43 -2.52 5.77
CA ALA A 17 -2.02 -2.71 7.10
C ALA A 17 -1.93 -4.14 7.64
N SER A 18 -1.42 -5.08 6.85
CA SER A 18 -1.24 -6.48 7.26
C SER A 18 -0.05 -7.15 6.57
N GLY A 19 0.31 -8.36 7.01
CA GLY A 19 1.31 -9.21 6.37
C GLY A 19 2.65 -8.52 6.10
N ILE A 20 3.18 -8.73 4.90
CA ILE A 20 4.46 -8.19 4.44
C ILE A 20 4.45 -6.65 4.45
N GLY A 21 3.37 -6.04 3.95
CA GLY A 21 3.23 -4.58 3.94
C GLY A 21 3.30 -3.96 5.33
N LEU A 22 2.69 -4.59 6.34
CA LEU A 22 2.77 -4.13 7.72
C LEU A 22 4.19 -4.27 8.30
N ALA A 23 4.88 -5.37 7.99
CA ALA A 23 6.26 -5.56 8.40
C ALA A 23 7.17 -4.46 7.84
N ILE A 24 7.03 -4.16 6.54
CA ILE A 24 7.75 -3.05 5.88
C ILE A 24 7.39 -1.71 6.53
N THR A 25 6.10 -1.45 6.78
CA THR A 25 5.63 -0.23 7.45
C THR A 25 6.34 -0.02 8.79
N LYS A 26 6.40 -1.05 9.63
CA LYS A 26 7.07 -0.98 10.94
C LYS A 26 8.56 -0.67 10.79
N VAL A 27 9.26 -1.39 9.93
CA VAL A 27 10.71 -1.15 9.68
C VAL A 27 10.98 0.27 9.19
N CYS A 28 10.13 0.80 8.30
CA CYS A 28 10.27 2.17 7.80
C CYS A 28 10.07 3.20 8.93
N LEU A 29 9.07 3.02 9.77
CA LEU A 29 8.81 3.89 10.94
C LEU A 29 9.95 3.83 11.95
N ASP A 30 10.43 2.63 12.31
CA ASP A 30 11.53 2.43 13.26
C ASP A 30 12.83 3.08 12.78
N ARG A 31 13.02 3.17 11.47
CA ARG A 31 14.15 3.86 10.85
C ARG A 31 13.95 5.36 10.63
N GLY A 32 12.82 5.90 11.08
CA GLY A 32 12.55 7.34 11.12
C GLY A 32 11.81 7.91 9.93
N ALA A 33 11.32 7.09 8.99
CA ALA A 33 10.53 7.54 7.86
C ALA A 33 9.15 8.08 8.29
N THR A 34 8.57 8.94 7.46
CA THR A 34 7.14 9.20 7.45
C THR A 34 6.49 8.25 6.45
N VAL A 35 5.50 7.48 6.89
CA VAL A 35 4.84 6.46 6.07
C VAL A 35 3.41 6.87 5.77
N PHE A 36 3.08 6.85 4.49
CA PHE A 36 1.73 6.97 3.95
C PHE A 36 1.28 5.57 3.53
N LEU A 37 0.36 4.97 4.27
CA LEU A 37 -0.07 3.61 4.06
C LEU A 37 -1.50 3.59 3.52
N SER A 38 -1.76 2.79 2.50
CA SER A 38 -3.10 2.48 2.05
C SER A 38 -3.42 0.99 2.18
N ASP A 39 -4.68 0.67 2.46
CA ASP A 39 -5.20 -0.68 2.47
C ASP A 39 -6.70 -0.67 2.13
N ILE A 40 -7.19 -1.75 1.55
CA ILE A 40 -8.62 -1.92 1.27
C ILE A 40 -9.37 -2.47 2.50
N ASN A 41 -8.66 -3.19 3.38
CA ASN A 41 -9.25 -3.90 4.50
C ASN A 41 -9.41 -3.00 5.73
N GLU A 42 -10.66 -2.60 6.00
CA GLU A 42 -11.00 -1.70 7.09
C GLU A 42 -10.72 -2.29 8.49
N LYS A 43 -10.84 -3.61 8.66
CA LYS A 43 -10.52 -4.27 9.94
C LYS A 43 -9.03 -4.13 10.28
N PHE A 44 -8.15 -4.35 9.30
CA PHE A 44 -6.70 -4.18 9.49
C PHE A 44 -6.33 -2.72 9.73
N ILE A 45 -6.94 -1.79 8.98
CA ILE A 45 -6.78 -0.35 9.18
C ILE A 45 -7.13 0.04 10.61
N ASN A 46 -8.31 -0.37 11.09
CA ASN A 46 -8.80 -0.02 12.43
C ASN A 46 -7.93 -0.65 13.53
N LYS A 47 -7.48 -1.90 13.35
CA LYS A 47 -6.54 -2.55 14.26
C LYS A 47 -5.23 -1.76 14.35
N LEU A 48 -4.68 -1.37 13.21
CA LEU A 48 -3.43 -0.63 13.15
C LEU A 48 -3.55 0.77 13.77
N LYS A 49 -4.65 1.49 13.52
CA LYS A 49 -4.92 2.80 14.15
C LYS A 49 -5.01 2.72 15.68
N LYS A 50 -5.51 1.61 16.21
CA LYS A 50 -5.58 1.38 17.67
C LYS A 50 -4.21 1.08 18.26
N SER A 51 -3.39 0.29 17.58
CA SER A 51 -2.10 -0.20 18.09
C SER A 51 -0.92 0.72 17.82
N ASN A 52 -1.01 1.59 16.81
CA ASN A 52 0.09 2.49 16.43
C ASN A 52 -0.34 3.96 16.59
N LYS A 53 0.38 4.69 17.43
CA LYS A 53 0.13 6.12 17.73
C LYS A 53 1.20 7.03 17.14
N SER A 54 2.05 6.53 16.25
CA SER A 54 3.09 7.34 15.62
C SER A 54 2.48 8.49 14.81
N THR A 55 2.95 9.71 15.05
CA THR A 55 2.57 10.89 14.26
C THR A 55 3.13 10.86 12.83
N LYS A 56 4.09 9.95 12.56
CA LYS A 56 4.69 9.74 11.24
C LYS A 56 3.94 8.69 10.40
N LEU A 57 2.88 8.06 10.93
CA LEU A 57 2.07 7.10 10.20
C LEU A 57 0.74 7.73 9.78
N HIS A 58 0.53 7.79 8.47
CA HIS A 58 -0.72 8.26 7.86
C HIS A 58 -1.41 7.09 7.16
N ILE A 59 -2.64 6.76 7.57
CA ILE A 59 -3.37 5.56 7.11
C ILE A 59 -4.59 5.99 6.31
N PHE A 60 -4.76 5.39 5.14
CA PHE A 60 -5.84 5.66 4.21
C PHE A 60 -6.55 4.36 3.79
N LYS A 61 -7.87 4.41 3.66
CA LYS A 61 -8.61 3.35 2.96
C LYS A 61 -8.55 3.64 1.46
N CYS A 62 -8.10 2.66 0.67
CA CYS A 62 -8.00 2.79 -0.78
C CYS A 62 -7.90 1.41 -1.42
N ASP A 63 -8.73 1.15 -2.42
CA ASP A 63 -8.51 0.08 -3.38
C ASP A 63 -7.47 0.55 -4.41
N ALA A 64 -6.30 -0.08 -4.37
CA ALA A 64 -5.18 0.29 -5.24
C ALA A 64 -5.45 -0.01 -6.73
N SER A 65 -6.44 -0.83 -7.04
CA SER A 65 -6.86 -1.15 -8.41
C SER A 65 -7.92 -0.20 -8.97
N ASP A 66 -8.41 0.73 -8.16
CA ASP A 66 -9.40 1.74 -8.54
C ASP A 66 -8.71 3.08 -8.78
N GLU A 67 -8.72 3.55 -10.05
CA GLU A 67 -8.01 4.77 -10.44
C GLU A 67 -8.51 6.02 -9.71
N ASP A 68 -9.82 6.15 -9.48
CA ASP A 68 -10.37 7.33 -8.82
C ASP A 68 -10.04 7.35 -7.32
N GLN A 69 -10.06 6.20 -6.66
CA GLN A 69 -9.60 6.09 -5.28
C GLN A 69 -8.11 6.41 -5.14
N VAL A 70 -7.28 5.92 -6.07
CA VAL A 70 -5.84 6.23 -6.08
C VAL A 70 -5.59 7.72 -6.33
N LYS A 71 -6.27 8.34 -7.29
CA LYS A 71 -6.20 9.79 -7.52
C LYS A 71 -6.58 10.59 -6.26
N ASN A 72 -7.64 10.17 -5.59
CA ASN A 72 -8.10 10.82 -4.35
C ASN A 72 -7.10 10.62 -3.19
N LEU A 73 -6.52 9.43 -3.07
CA LEU A 73 -5.45 9.14 -2.12
C LEU A 73 -4.29 10.13 -2.30
N PHE A 74 -3.76 10.27 -3.52
CA PHE A 74 -2.63 11.16 -3.79
C PHE A 74 -2.98 12.64 -3.59
N LYS A 75 -4.22 13.09 -3.90
CA LYS A 75 -4.70 14.44 -3.54
C LYS A 75 -4.63 14.70 -2.04
N ARG A 76 -4.99 13.71 -1.23
CA ARG A 76 -4.93 13.82 0.25
C ARG A 76 -3.49 13.81 0.76
N ILE A 77 -2.61 13.01 0.16
CA ILE A 77 -1.19 12.96 0.50
C ILE A 77 -0.50 14.28 0.16
N LYS A 78 -0.82 14.89 -1.01
CA LYS A 78 -0.28 16.20 -1.42
C LYS A 78 -0.56 17.33 -0.42
N LYS A 79 -1.63 17.24 0.37
CA LYS A 79 -1.90 18.20 1.47
C LYS A 79 -0.93 18.06 2.65
N LYS A 80 -0.21 16.94 2.75
CA LYS A 80 0.71 16.63 3.86
C LYS A 80 2.18 16.69 3.47
N THR A 81 2.48 16.50 2.21
CA THR A 81 3.86 16.56 1.68
C THR A 81 3.87 16.90 0.20
N SER A 82 4.90 17.64 -0.22
CA SER A 82 5.14 17.97 -1.63
C SER A 82 5.90 16.88 -2.39
N LYS A 83 6.44 15.86 -1.67
CA LYS A 83 7.30 14.87 -2.30
C LYS A 83 7.10 13.50 -1.63
N ILE A 84 7.23 12.44 -2.42
CA ILE A 84 7.39 11.05 -2.01
C ILE A 84 8.78 10.59 -2.45
N ASP A 85 9.55 10.01 -1.53
CA ASP A 85 10.90 9.53 -1.82
C ASP A 85 10.91 8.08 -2.34
N CYS A 86 9.90 7.29 -1.95
CA CYS A 86 9.80 5.87 -2.33
C CYS A 86 8.35 5.42 -2.36
N ALA A 87 7.97 4.65 -3.38
CA ALA A 87 6.71 3.93 -3.46
C ALA A 87 6.97 2.43 -3.35
N ILE A 88 6.28 1.77 -2.42
CA ILE A 88 6.35 0.31 -2.23
C ILE A 88 5.03 -0.28 -2.71
N ASN A 89 5.07 -0.87 -3.89
CA ASN A 89 3.96 -1.56 -4.51
C ASN A 89 3.86 -2.98 -3.96
N ASN A 90 3.06 -3.16 -2.91
CA ASN A 90 2.96 -4.42 -2.17
C ASN A 90 1.61 -5.14 -2.38
N VAL A 91 0.61 -4.48 -2.95
CA VAL A 91 -0.68 -5.13 -3.19
C VAL A 91 -0.54 -6.32 -4.13
N GLY A 92 -1.24 -7.41 -3.80
CA GLY A 92 -1.29 -8.59 -4.67
C GLY A 92 -2.24 -9.66 -4.14
N ILE A 93 -2.73 -10.49 -5.06
CA ILE A 93 -3.53 -11.68 -4.79
C ILE A 93 -2.97 -12.85 -5.60
N ALA A 94 -3.12 -14.07 -5.06
CA ALA A 94 -2.68 -15.29 -5.77
C ALA A 94 -3.54 -15.60 -7.02
N GLY A 95 -4.79 -15.13 -7.04
CA GLY A 95 -5.77 -15.55 -8.04
C GLY A 95 -6.34 -16.94 -7.75
N PRO A 96 -7.14 -17.50 -8.67
CA PRO A 96 -7.75 -18.82 -8.48
C PRO A 96 -6.71 -19.94 -8.63
N THR A 97 -6.84 -20.99 -7.80
CA THR A 97 -6.07 -22.22 -7.95
C THR A 97 -6.87 -23.18 -8.81
N ALA A 98 -6.63 -23.21 -10.11
CA ALA A 98 -7.29 -24.06 -11.08
C ALA A 98 -6.37 -24.33 -12.27
N THR A 99 -6.71 -25.35 -13.09
CA THR A 99 -6.05 -25.53 -14.39
C THR A 99 -6.42 -24.37 -15.32
N PHE A 100 -5.52 -23.99 -16.22
CA PHE A 100 -5.64 -22.78 -17.03
C PHE A 100 -6.99 -22.66 -17.75
N GLU A 101 -7.47 -23.74 -18.34
CA GLU A 101 -8.74 -23.80 -19.08
C GLU A 101 -9.99 -23.62 -18.19
N LYS A 102 -9.84 -23.76 -16.88
CA LYS A 102 -10.94 -23.56 -15.89
C LYS A 102 -10.94 -22.18 -15.25
N ILE A 103 -9.93 -21.36 -15.51
CA ILE A 103 -9.88 -20.01 -14.99
C ILE A 103 -10.88 -19.14 -15.78
N SER A 104 -11.82 -18.50 -15.08
CA SER A 104 -12.74 -17.57 -15.72
C SER A 104 -12.03 -16.30 -16.17
N LEU A 105 -12.47 -15.68 -17.28
CA LEU A 105 -11.95 -14.39 -17.72
C LEU A 105 -12.06 -13.35 -16.61
N ARG A 106 -13.16 -13.35 -15.87
CA ARG A 106 -13.38 -12.44 -14.73
C ARG A 106 -12.29 -12.57 -13.66
N ASP A 107 -11.92 -13.80 -13.29
CA ASP A 107 -10.88 -14.03 -12.26
C ASP A 107 -9.50 -13.68 -12.78
N TRP A 108 -9.24 -13.94 -14.04
CA TRP A 108 -8.03 -13.53 -14.74
C TRP A 108 -7.87 -12.01 -14.75
N GLU A 109 -8.88 -11.28 -15.23
CA GLU A 109 -8.90 -9.83 -15.24
C GLU A 109 -8.75 -9.22 -13.85
N LYS A 110 -9.44 -9.78 -12.85
CA LYS A 110 -9.31 -9.36 -11.45
C LYS A 110 -7.89 -9.51 -10.95
N THR A 111 -7.24 -10.64 -11.25
CA THR A 111 -5.85 -10.90 -10.85
C THR A 111 -4.89 -9.90 -11.48
N LEU A 112 -5.01 -9.65 -12.79
CA LEU A 112 -4.20 -8.66 -13.49
C LEU A 112 -4.47 -7.24 -12.96
N ARG A 113 -5.72 -6.87 -12.75
CA ARG A 113 -6.08 -5.56 -12.22
C ARG A 113 -5.45 -5.34 -10.84
N THR A 114 -5.54 -6.33 -9.97
CA THR A 114 -4.97 -6.22 -8.61
C THR A 114 -3.45 -6.24 -8.61
N ASN A 115 -2.81 -7.11 -9.39
CA ASN A 115 -1.36 -7.34 -9.33
C ASN A 115 -0.53 -6.46 -10.27
N VAL A 116 -1.14 -5.93 -11.34
CA VAL A 116 -0.43 -5.16 -12.38
C VAL A 116 -0.95 -3.74 -12.47
N ILE A 117 -2.26 -3.56 -12.70
CA ILE A 117 -2.85 -2.23 -12.86
C ILE A 117 -2.68 -1.38 -11.59
N SER A 118 -2.82 -1.96 -10.41
CA SER A 118 -2.59 -1.26 -9.16
C SER A 118 -1.19 -0.67 -9.06
N HIS A 119 -0.17 -1.42 -9.45
CA HIS A 119 1.23 -0.96 -9.40
C HIS A 119 1.47 0.17 -10.41
N PHE A 120 0.87 0.07 -11.60
CA PHE A 120 0.89 1.17 -12.57
C PHE A 120 0.25 2.44 -11.99
N LEU A 121 -0.94 2.33 -11.40
CA LEU A 121 -1.66 3.48 -10.83
C LEU A 121 -0.91 4.15 -9.68
N PHE A 122 -0.20 3.38 -8.85
CA PHE A 122 0.61 3.91 -7.76
C PHE A 122 1.94 4.53 -8.20
N THR A 123 2.44 4.17 -9.38
CA THR A 123 3.72 4.66 -9.91
C THR A 123 3.55 5.85 -10.85
N LYS A 124 2.39 5.94 -11.50
CA LYS A 124 2.01 7.02 -12.41
C LYS A 124 1.94 8.38 -11.71
#